data_4eee943c38a6404edfd0e1c67ec5fa30
#
_entry.id   4eee943c38a6404edfd0e1c67ec5fa30
#
_cell.length_a   1.000
_cell.length_b   1.000
_cell.length_c   1.000
_cell.angle_alpha   90.00
_cell.angle_beta   90.00
_cell.angle_gamma   90.00
#
_symmetry.space_group_name_H-M   'P 1'
#
loop_
_entity.id
_entity.type
_entity.pdbx_description
1 polymer ?
#
loop_
_entity_poly.entity_id
_entity_poly.type
_entity_poly.pdbx_seq_one_letter_code
_entity_poly.pdbx_strand_id
1 'polypeptide(L)'
;MFANLILKAAFITTLLLLTATLVVIGVVRVGLRPLGRLEAAIQKRSPFDMRPIERQVPLEARGIFDRLNALFKQLTEAQEARDRLISNAAHQLRNPIAAIHSMAQATLAADNISKSKKRARQLVEETRRAVRLTNQMLSLERLRGVQPKLRKGDVNLAIVELSKRLAPIVLDSDIEFTLIPLEETAYAQFNVTFLDEAITNIVENAIQHGGSKLSEIIIEVKKDSKFVSISVENDGNLIEIDQIQNCFERFSQIGESAGAGLGLALVYEIAELHSGGIKAEAIPRTKFTFDLPH
;
A
#
# COMPACT_ATOMS: atom_id res chain seq x y z
N MET A 1 36.18 78.70 10.56
CA MET A 1 34.79 78.58 10.05
C MET A 1 34.56 77.23 9.39
N PHE A 2 35.38 76.74 8.50
CA PHE A 2 35.26 75.46 7.78
C PHE A 2 35.30 74.23 8.70
N ALA A 3 36.18 74.18 9.75
CA ALA A 3 36.26 73.04 10.65
C ALA A 3 34.96 72.75 11.42
N ASN A 4 34.25 73.80 11.86
CA ASN A 4 32.96 73.67 12.56
C ASN A 4 31.84 73.21 11.64
N LEU A 5 31.92 73.50 10.34
CA LEU A 5 30.93 73.02 9.34
C LEU A 5 31.13 71.51 9.09
N ILE A 6 32.36 71.07 8.95
CA ILE A 6 32.74 69.65 8.79
C ILE A 6 32.33 68.84 10.00
N LEU A 7 32.56 69.31 11.23
CA LEU A 7 32.18 68.66 12.48
C LEU A 7 30.67 68.50 12.59
N LYS A 8 29.88 69.55 12.25
CA LYS A 8 28.43 69.49 12.23
C LYS A 8 27.88 68.51 11.18
N ALA A 9 28.47 68.54 9.99
CA ALA A 9 28.08 67.59 8.93
C ALA A 9 28.39 66.13 9.35
N ALA A 10 29.59 65.87 9.90
CA ALA A 10 29.96 64.55 10.42
C ALA A 10 29.05 64.07 11.55
N PHE A 11 28.67 64.94 12.47
CA PHE A 11 27.72 64.61 13.55
C PHE A 11 26.31 64.24 13.00
N ILE A 12 25.80 65.04 12.05
CA ILE A 12 24.49 64.78 11.45
C ILE A 12 24.49 63.44 10.66
N THR A 13 25.55 63.17 9.88
CA THR A 13 25.64 61.92 9.12
C THR A 13 25.78 60.70 10.05
N THR A 14 26.56 60.82 11.14
CA THR A 14 26.68 59.72 12.14
C THR A 14 25.35 59.46 12.85
N LEU A 15 24.62 60.51 13.23
CA LEU A 15 23.31 60.39 13.85
C LEU A 15 22.28 59.74 12.89
N LEU A 16 22.28 60.12 11.62
CA LEU A 16 21.42 59.50 10.60
C LEU A 16 21.77 58.04 10.37
N LEU A 17 23.05 57.68 10.31
CA LEU A 17 23.46 56.26 10.21
C LEU A 17 23.06 55.45 11.42
N LEU A 18 23.20 56.00 12.64
CA LEU A 18 22.82 55.35 13.89
C LEU A 18 21.29 55.09 13.92
N THR A 19 20.49 56.12 13.59
CA THR A 19 19.03 55.96 13.57
C THR A 19 18.57 54.99 12.50
N ALA A 20 19.14 55.03 11.30
CA ALA A 20 18.85 54.08 10.24
C ALA A 20 19.19 52.65 10.66
N THR A 21 20.35 52.42 11.31
CA THR A 21 20.75 51.12 11.80
C THR A 21 19.79 50.58 12.90
N LEU A 22 19.36 51.44 13.82
CA LEU A 22 18.40 51.09 14.85
C LEU A 22 17.03 50.70 14.27
N VAL A 23 16.56 51.42 13.26
CA VAL A 23 15.34 51.13 12.54
C VAL A 23 15.44 49.78 11.82
N VAL A 24 16.52 49.52 11.10
CA VAL A 24 16.74 48.23 10.42
C VAL A 24 16.76 47.07 11.42
N ILE A 25 17.49 47.20 12.52
CA ILE A 25 17.52 46.17 13.58
C ILE A 25 16.12 45.95 14.15
N GLY A 26 15.35 47.01 14.38
CA GLY A 26 13.98 46.93 14.86
C GLY A 26 13.07 46.16 13.91
N VAL A 27 13.10 46.53 12.62
CA VAL A 27 12.30 45.87 11.56
C VAL A 27 12.66 44.38 11.42
N VAL A 28 13.96 44.07 11.38
CA VAL A 28 14.45 42.69 11.28
C VAL A 28 14.01 41.86 12.52
N ARG A 29 14.17 42.41 13.72
CA ARG A 29 13.74 41.72 14.95
C ARG A 29 12.22 41.47 15.00
N VAL A 30 11.43 42.46 14.59
CA VAL A 30 9.96 42.31 14.54
C VAL A 30 9.56 41.30 13.48
N GLY A 31 10.18 41.37 12.28
CA GLY A 31 9.92 40.47 11.16
C GLY A 31 10.30 39.01 11.45
N LEU A 32 11.39 38.78 12.23
CA LEU A 32 11.83 37.42 12.57
C LEU A 32 11.18 36.81 13.83
N ARG A 33 10.48 37.62 14.64
CA ARG A 33 9.75 37.13 15.84
C ARG A 33 8.84 35.92 15.58
N PRO A 34 8.09 35.84 14.49
CA PRO A 34 7.21 34.69 14.21
C PRO A 34 8.00 33.38 14.06
N LEU A 35 9.20 33.43 13.48
CA LEU A 35 10.08 32.24 13.32
C LEU A 35 10.57 31.71 14.67
N GLY A 36 11.00 32.60 15.58
CA GLY A 36 11.38 32.19 16.94
C GLY A 36 10.21 31.60 17.76
N ARG A 37 8.99 32.12 17.55
CA ARG A 37 7.78 31.53 18.15
C ARG A 37 7.41 30.15 17.58
N LEU A 38 7.70 29.92 16.28
CA LEU A 38 7.52 28.63 15.65
C LEU A 38 8.52 27.62 16.22
N GLU A 39 9.80 27.98 16.28
CA GLU A 39 10.83 27.15 16.88
C GLU A 39 10.47 26.71 18.31
N ALA A 40 10.09 27.65 19.16
CA ALA A 40 9.65 27.37 20.53
C ALA A 40 8.37 26.52 20.59
N ALA A 41 7.48 26.65 19.60
CA ALA A 41 6.27 25.83 19.53
C ALA A 41 6.58 24.39 19.12
N ILE A 42 7.52 24.19 18.18
CA ILE A 42 7.96 22.86 17.75
C ILE A 42 8.75 22.18 18.87
N GLN A 43 9.68 22.88 19.51
CA GLN A 43 10.49 22.34 20.61
C GLN A 43 9.65 21.89 21.82
N LYS A 44 8.53 22.55 22.09
CA LYS A 44 7.62 22.20 23.18
C LYS A 44 6.66 21.05 22.87
N ARG A 45 6.57 20.63 21.60
CA ARG A 45 5.71 19.53 21.21
C ARG A 45 6.37 18.18 21.53
N SER A 46 5.54 17.23 21.94
CA SER A 46 5.96 15.83 21.96
C SER A 46 6.32 15.39 20.52
N PRO A 47 7.30 14.50 20.32
CA PRO A 47 7.65 13.95 19.00
C PRO A 47 6.47 13.36 18.22
N PHE A 48 5.38 13.03 18.91
CA PHE A 48 4.16 12.44 18.33
C PHE A 48 3.00 13.44 18.21
N ASP A 49 3.19 14.72 18.55
CA ASP A 49 2.13 15.74 18.43
C ASP A 49 2.12 16.34 17.01
N MET A 50 1.31 15.73 16.13
CA MET A 50 1.17 16.10 14.72
C MET A 50 -0.02 17.07 14.48
N ARG A 51 -0.60 17.67 15.53
CA ARG A 51 -1.73 18.61 15.38
C ARG A 51 -1.32 19.82 14.53
N PRO A 52 -2.21 20.37 13.69
CA PRO A 52 -1.92 21.56 12.91
C PRO A 52 -1.42 22.72 13.77
N ILE A 53 -0.53 23.52 13.21
CA ILE A 53 -0.09 24.76 13.87
C ILE A 53 -1.09 25.86 13.49
N GLU A 54 -2.05 26.11 14.37
CA GLU A 54 -3.05 27.16 14.23
C GLU A 54 -2.53 28.45 14.85
N ARG A 55 -1.85 29.29 14.07
CA ARG A 55 -1.40 30.62 14.53
C ARG A 55 -1.51 31.63 13.40
N GLN A 56 -1.78 32.89 13.77
CA GLN A 56 -1.66 34.01 12.83
C GLN A 56 -0.18 34.21 12.47
N VAL A 57 0.12 34.01 11.20
CA VAL A 57 1.48 34.14 10.65
C VAL A 57 1.50 35.24 9.60
N PRO A 58 2.61 35.97 9.43
CA PRO A 58 2.79 36.90 8.34
C PRO A 58 2.60 36.21 6.98
N LEU A 59 2.16 36.99 5.97
CA LEU A 59 1.91 36.48 4.62
C LEU A 59 3.12 35.76 4.04
N GLU A 60 4.32 36.27 4.33
CA GLU A 60 5.59 35.76 3.84
C GLU A 60 5.93 34.36 4.42
N ALA A 61 5.43 34.04 5.60
CA ALA A 61 5.68 32.78 6.27
C ALA A 61 4.57 31.74 6.01
N ARG A 62 3.39 32.17 5.50
CA ARG A 62 2.19 31.32 5.33
C ARG A 62 2.49 30.07 4.52
N GLY A 63 3.20 30.19 3.40
CA GLY A 63 3.54 29.05 2.54
C GLY A 63 4.36 27.95 3.24
N ILE A 64 5.22 28.32 4.19
CA ILE A 64 5.99 27.35 5.00
C ILE A 64 5.06 26.62 5.97
N PHE A 65 4.17 27.35 6.65
CA PHE A 65 3.22 26.77 7.59
C PHE A 65 2.22 25.84 6.91
N ASP A 66 1.72 26.21 5.74
CA ASP A 66 0.79 25.38 4.97
C ASP A 66 1.44 24.06 4.56
N ARG A 67 2.69 24.10 4.08
CA ARG A 67 3.46 22.89 3.75
C ARG A 67 3.76 22.04 4.96
N LEU A 68 4.11 22.64 6.11
CA LEU A 68 4.36 21.93 7.35
C LEU A 68 3.08 21.26 7.89
N ASN A 69 1.96 21.96 7.87
CA ASN A 69 0.66 21.40 8.26
C ASN A 69 0.22 20.27 7.31
N ALA A 70 0.48 20.40 6.01
CA ALA A 70 0.24 19.33 5.04
C ALA A 70 1.09 18.09 5.35
N LEU A 71 2.37 18.26 5.71
CA LEU A 71 3.23 17.15 6.15
C LEU A 71 2.74 16.50 7.44
N PHE A 72 2.32 17.29 8.44
CA PHE A 72 1.74 16.75 9.67
C PHE A 72 0.46 15.94 9.40
N LYS A 73 -0.39 16.44 8.52
CA LYS A 73 -1.60 15.73 8.10
C LYS A 73 -1.25 14.38 7.45
N GLN A 74 -0.31 14.37 6.50
CA GLN A 74 0.15 13.14 5.84
C GLN A 74 0.74 12.14 6.84
N LEU A 75 1.55 12.61 7.80
CA LEU A 75 2.11 11.76 8.84
C LEU A 75 1.03 11.17 9.75
N THR A 76 0.04 11.97 10.15
CA THR A 76 -1.10 11.51 10.98
C THR A 76 -1.89 10.44 10.23
N GLU A 77 -2.25 10.69 8.98
CA GLU A 77 -2.99 9.74 8.13
C GLU A 77 -2.21 8.43 7.93
N ALA A 78 -0.89 8.51 7.71
CA ALA A 78 -0.03 7.34 7.59
C ALA A 78 0.04 6.55 8.91
N GLN A 79 0.13 7.24 10.07
CA GLN A 79 0.17 6.60 11.37
C GLN A 79 -1.17 5.93 11.70
N GLU A 80 -2.30 6.61 11.50
CA GLU A 80 -3.62 6.04 11.69
C GLU A 80 -3.87 4.83 10.78
N ALA A 81 -3.42 4.89 9.53
CA ALA A 81 -3.51 3.77 8.61
C ALA A 81 -2.67 2.56 9.09
N ARG A 82 -1.48 2.82 9.68
CA ARG A 82 -0.64 1.79 10.29
C ARG A 82 -1.31 1.17 11.52
N ASP A 83 -1.83 2.00 12.41
CA ASP A 83 -2.47 1.52 13.65
C ASP A 83 -3.73 0.71 13.36
N ARG A 84 -4.52 1.13 12.36
CA ARG A 84 -5.66 0.35 11.83
C ARG A 84 -5.21 -1.00 11.27
N LEU A 85 -4.11 -1.02 10.50
CA LEU A 85 -3.57 -2.28 9.97
C LEU A 85 -3.17 -3.22 11.10
N ILE A 86 -2.41 -2.74 12.10
CA ILE A 86 -1.96 -3.56 13.25
C ILE A 86 -3.17 -4.10 14.03
N SER A 87 -4.15 -3.27 14.31
CA SER A 87 -5.37 -3.68 15.04
C SER A 87 -6.15 -4.75 14.28
N ASN A 88 -6.40 -4.52 12.99
CA ASN A 88 -7.11 -5.48 12.15
C ASN A 88 -6.30 -6.77 11.96
N ALA A 89 -4.98 -6.67 11.79
CA ALA A 89 -4.07 -7.80 11.73
C ALA A 89 -4.16 -8.68 12.99
N ALA A 90 -4.11 -8.05 14.16
CA ALA A 90 -4.22 -8.76 15.44
C ALA A 90 -5.56 -9.49 15.58
N HIS A 91 -6.67 -8.87 15.14
CA HIS A 91 -7.99 -9.51 15.12
C HIS A 91 -8.05 -10.67 14.13
N GLN A 92 -7.56 -10.47 12.91
CA GLN A 92 -7.57 -11.50 11.86
C GLN A 92 -6.64 -12.68 12.16
N LEU A 93 -5.54 -12.47 12.91
CA LEU A 93 -4.66 -13.57 13.37
C LEU A 93 -5.25 -14.31 14.57
N ARG A 94 -5.96 -13.63 15.46
CA ARG A 94 -6.57 -14.27 16.63
C ARG A 94 -7.56 -15.36 16.24
N ASN A 95 -8.34 -15.15 15.17
CA ASN A 95 -9.34 -16.08 14.70
C ASN A 95 -8.76 -17.44 14.27
N PRO A 96 -7.81 -17.53 13.32
CA PRO A 96 -7.21 -18.80 12.93
C PRO A 96 -6.41 -19.44 14.07
N ILE A 97 -5.75 -18.67 14.94
CA ILE A 97 -5.03 -19.20 16.09
C ILE A 97 -6.01 -19.88 17.07
N ALA A 98 -7.16 -19.25 17.33
CA ALA A 98 -8.20 -19.85 18.17
C ALA A 98 -8.80 -21.12 17.54
N ALA A 99 -9.04 -21.10 16.21
CA ALA A 99 -9.49 -22.27 15.48
C ALA A 99 -8.46 -23.43 15.52
N ILE A 100 -7.18 -23.12 15.26
CA ILE A 100 -6.06 -24.08 15.38
C ILE A 100 -6.04 -24.72 16.77
N HIS A 101 -6.10 -23.88 17.82
CA HIS A 101 -6.10 -24.36 19.21
C HIS A 101 -7.29 -25.29 19.50
N SER A 102 -8.51 -24.86 19.13
CA SER A 102 -9.73 -25.66 19.30
C SER A 102 -9.67 -26.99 18.54
N MET A 103 -9.20 -26.98 17.28
CA MET A 103 -9.06 -28.17 16.46
C MET A 103 -7.97 -29.12 17.00
N ALA A 104 -6.87 -28.58 17.53
CA ALA A 104 -5.84 -29.40 18.19
C ALA A 104 -6.39 -30.11 19.42
N GLN A 105 -7.13 -29.41 20.32
CA GLN A 105 -7.78 -30.01 21.46
C GLN A 105 -8.83 -31.08 21.06
N ALA A 106 -9.63 -30.79 20.04
CA ALA A 106 -10.61 -31.72 19.52
C ALA A 106 -9.95 -32.97 18.87
N THR A 107 -8.74 -32.81 18.30
CA THR A 107 -7.98 -33.94 17.74
C THR A 107 -7.45 -34.83 18.82
N LEU A 108 -6.95 -34.28 19.94
CA LEU A 108 -6.49 -35.01 21.11
C LEU A 108 -7.66 -35.78 21.80
N ALA A 109 -8.85 -35.21 21.81
CA ALA A 109 -10.05 -35.81 22.41
C ALA A 109 -10.80 -36.74 21.44
N ALA A 110 -10.25 -37.11 20.30
CA ALA A 110 -10.93 -37.93 19.31
C ALA A 110 -10.87 -39.43 19.66
N ASP A 111 -12.03 -40.07 19.74
CA ASP A 111 -12.18 -41.47 20.12
C ASP A 111 -11.78 -42.46 19.04
N ASN A 112 -11.56 -42.01 17.79
CA ASN A 112 -11.16 -42.89 16.69
C ASN A 112 -10.21 -42.21 15.71
N ILE A 113 -9.36 -43.05 15.06
CA ILE A 113 -8.32 -42.63 14.14
C ILE A 113 -8.86 -41.86 12.92
N SER A 114 -10.03 -42.21 12.40
CA SER A 114 -10.63 -41.56 11.23
C SER A 114 -11.02 -40.10 11.53
N LYS A 115 -11.68 -39.87 12.67
CA LYS A 115 -12.04 -38.53 13.15
C LYS A 115 -10.80 -37.70 13.45
N SER A 116 -9.77 -38.32 14.07
CA SER A 116 -8.50 -37.66 14.37
C SER A 116 -7.79 -37.22 13.08
N LYS A 117 -7.69 -38.07 12.06
CA LYS A 117 -7.12 -37.73 10.76
C LYS A 117 -7.87 -36.61 10.06
N LYS A 118 -9.22 -36.60 10.08
CA LYS A 118 -10.03 -35.52 9.48
C LYS A 118 -9.74 -34.18 10.16
N ARG A 119 -9.71 -34.15 11.50
CA ARG A 119 -9.41 -32.93 12.27
C ARG A 119 -7.98 -32.44 12.08
N ALA A 120 -7.02 -33.36 11.99
CA ALA A 120 -5.63 -33.03 11.69
C ALA A 120 -5.47 -32.39 10.31
N ARG A 121 -6.20 -32.84 9.28
CA ARG A 121 -6.22 -32.18 7.96
C ARG A 121 -6.80 -30.78 8.06
N GLN A 122 -7.90 -30.57 8.76
CA GLN A 122 -8.48 -29.24 8.98
C GLN A 122 -7.51 -28.31 9.71
N LEU A 123 -6.78 -28.85 10.72
CA LEU A 123 -5.73 -28.11 11.43
C LEU A 123 -4.61 -27.64 10.50
N VAL A 124 -4.16 -28.49 9.59
CA VAL A 124 -3.16 -28.14 8.57
C VAL A 124 -3.68 -27.02 7.67
N GLU A 125 -4.93 -27.08 7.21
CA GLU A 125 -5.52 -26.03 6.37
C GLU A 125 -5.62 -24.69 7.11
N GLU A 126 -6.07 -24.67 8.36
CA GLU A 126 -6.11 -23.42 9.15
C GLU A 126 -4.71 -22.86 9.42
N THR A 127 -3.72 -23.74 9.63
CA THR A 127 -2.33 -23.29 9.77
C THR A 127 -1.81 -22.66 8.47
N ARG A 128 -2.10 -23.25 7.32
CA ARG A 128 -1.75 -22.68 6.01
C ARG A 128 -2.40 -21.30 5.79
N ARG A 129 -3.67 -21.14 6.20
CA ARG A 129 -4.36 -19.83 6.14
C ARG A 129 -3.67 -18.79 7.01
N ALA A 130 -3.32 -19.13 8.25
CA ALA A 130 -2.61 -18.23 9.15
C ALA A 130 -1.25 -17.81 8.61
N VAL A 131 -0.49 -18.73 8.01
CA VAL A 131 0.80 -18.45 7.38
C VAL A 131 0.62 -17.51 6.17
N ARG A 132 -0.35 -17.78 5.29
CA ARG A 132 -0.66 -16.89 4.16
C ARG A 132 -1.00 -15.47 4.63
N LEU A 133 -1.89 -15.34 5.60
CA LEU A 133 -2.24 -14.04 6.17
C LEU A 133 -1.02 -13.29 6.69
N THR A 134 -0.15 -13.96 7.42
CA THR A 134 1.10 -13.36 7.94
C THR A 134 2.00 -12.90 6.80
N ASN A 135 2.17 -13.72 5.75
CA ASN A 135 2.98 -13.35 4.58
C ASN A 135 2.39 -12.14 3.85
N GLN A 136 1.07 -12.10 3.61
CA GLN A 136 0.40 -10.94 2.99
C GLN A 136 0.59 -9.66 3.81
N MET A 137 0.52 -9.73 5.14
CA MET A 137 0.80 -8.59 6.01
C MET A 137 2.25 -8.11 5.90
N LEU A 138 3.20 -9.04 5.92
CA LEU A 138 4.63 -8.72 5.76
C LEU A 138 4.91 -8.11 4.39
N SER A 139 4.25 -8.59 3.34
CA SER A 139 4.39 -8.03 1.99
C SER A 139 3.83 -6.61 1.92
N LEU A 140 2.64 -6.35 2.47
CA LEU A 140 2.08 -5.00 2.55
C LEU A 140 2.99 -4.03 3.32
N GLU A 141 3.62 -4.48 4.40
CA GLU A 141 4.59 -3.65 5.14
C GLU A 141 5.88 -3.41 4.35
N ARG A 142 6.37 -4.42 3.59
CA ARG A 142 7.55 -4.26 2.72
C ARG A 142 7.32 -3.27 1.57
N LEU A 143 6.10 -3.20 1.03
CA LEU A 143 5.75 -2.25 -0.04
C LEU A 143 5.75 -0.80 0.47
N ARG A 144 5.51 -0.59 1.78
CA ARG A 144 5.54 0.73 2.39
C ARG A 144 6.98 1.24 2.53
N GLY A 145 7.29 2.30 1.83
CA GLY A 145 8.59 2.98 1.95
C GLY A 145 9.74 2.38 1.13
N VAL A 146 9.49 1.36 0.32
CA VAL A 146 10.47 0.85 -0.63
C VAL A 146 10.13 1.38 -2.02
N GLN A 147 11.08 2.09 -2.64
CA GLN A 147 11.02 2.29 -4.09
C GLN A 147 11.49 0.99 -4.74
N PRO A 148 10.58 0.22 -5.39
CA PRO A 148 10.97 -1.04 -6.01
C PRO A 148 12.00 -0.75 -7.10
N LYS A 149 13.06 -1.56 -7.14
CA LYS A 149 13.99 -1.54 -8.28
C LYS A 149 13.26 -2.16 -9.47
N LEU A 150 12.60 -1.34 -10.27
CA LEU A 150 12.02 -1.76 -11.53
C LEU A 150 13.13 -2.00 -12.54
N ARG A 151 13.04 -3.09 -13.30
CA ARG A 151 13.96 -3.43 -14.37
C ARG A 151 13.17 -3.70 -15.65
N LYS A 152 13.72 -3.26 -16.77
CA LYS A 152 13.14 -3.61 -18.06
C LYS A 152 13.30 -5.12 -18.28
N GLY A 153 12.18 -5.80 -18.51
CA GLY A 153 12.13 -7.25 -18.72
C GLY A 153 11.00 -7.64 -19.65
N ASP A 154 11.04 -8.85 -20.12
CA ASP A 154 9.96 -9.45 -20.92
C ASP A 154 8.89 -10.01 -19.97
N VAL A 155 7.74 -9.34 -19.93
CA VAL A 155 6.59 -9.71 -19.10
C VAL A 155 6.02 -11.06 -19.52
N ASN A 156 5.95 -11.31 -20.84
CA ASN A 156 5.42 -12.57 -21.37
C ASN A 156 6.23 -13.77 -20.85
N LEU A 157 7.56 -13.66 -20.91
CA LEU A 157 8.45 -14.72 -20.38
C LEU A 157 8.27 -14.89 -18.85
N ALA A 158 8.17 -13.80 -18.11
CA ALA A 158 7.95 -13.84 -16.66
C ALA A 158 6.65 -14.57 -16.31
N ILE A 159 5.56 -14.28 -17.03
CA ILE A 159 4.24 -14.93 -16.81
C ILE A 159 4.27 -16.41 -17.22
N VAL A 160 4.96 -16.76 -18.28
CA VAL A 160 5.16 -18.19 -18.66
C VAL A 160 5.86 -18.96 -17.52
N GLU A 161 6.94 -18.42 -16.97
CA GLU A 161 7.66 -19.07 -15.87
C GLU A 161 6.83 -19.12 -14.57
N LEU A 162 6.08 -18.08 -14.27
CA LEU A 162 5.16 -18.08 -13.14
C LEU A 162 4.05 -19.13 -13.32
N SER A 163 3.46 -19.20 -14.50
CA SER A 163 2.38 -20.16 -14.80
C SER A 163 2.82 -21.61 -14.64
N LYS A 164 4.07 -21.95 -14.97
CA LYS A 164 4.63 -23.29 -14.70
C LYS A 164 4.65 -23.64 -13.20
N ARG A 165 4.84 -22.64 -12.32
CA ARG A 165 4.81 -22.84 -10.86
C ARG A 165 3.41 -22.89 -10.29
N LEU A 166 2.46 -22.17 -10.91
CA LEU A 166 1.06 -22.13 -10.47
C LEU A 166 0.25 -23.32 -10.96
N ALA A 167 0.55 -23.86 -12.15
CA ALA A 167 -0.20 -24.95 -12.75
C ALA A 167 -0.37 -26.18 -11.83
N PRO A 168 0.66 -26.69 -11.14
CA PRO A 168 0.47 -27.83 -10.23
C PRO A 168 -0.52 -27.52 -9.08
N ILE A 169 -0.52 -26.29 -8.58
CA ILE A 169 -1.38 -25.86 -7.46
C ILE A 169 -2.86 -25.80 -7.89
N VAL A 170 -3.11 -25.28 -9.10
CA VAL A 170 -4.46 -25.18 -9.67
C VAL A 170 -4.99 -26.56 -10.02
N LEU A 171 -4.18 -27.39 -10.70
CA LEU A 171 -4.54 -28.75 -11.11
C LEU A 171 -4.78 -29.69 -9.90
N ASP A 172 -4.06 -29.53 -8.79
CA ASP A 172 -4.28 -30.28 -7.55
C ASP A 172 -5.68 -29.99 -6.93
N SER A 173 -6.31 -28.90 -7.37
CA SER A 173 -7.67 -28.52 -6.97
C SER A 173 -8.75 -28.96 -7.96
N ASP A 174 -8.44 -29.85 -8.92
CA ASP A 174 -9.33 -30.30 -10.00
C ASP A 174 -9.84 -29.16 -10.89
N ILE A 175 -9.04 -28.09 -11.09
CA ILE A 175 -9.36 -26.91 -11.89
C ILE A 175 -8.46 -26.91 -13.15
N GLU A 176 -9.03 -26.70 -14.33
CA GLU A 176 -8.28 -26.53 -15.57
C GLU A 176 -7.50 -25.21 -15.54
N PHE A 177 -6.24 -25.24 -16.00
CA PHE A 177 -5.36 -24.08 -16.02
C PHE A 177 -4.87 -23.82 -17.44
N THR A 178 -5.30 -22.69 -17.99
CA THR A 178 -4.97 -22.26 -19.34
C THR A 178 -4.09 -21.03 -19.32
N LEU A 179 -2.97 -21.06 -20.05
CA LEU A 179 -2.13 -19.88 -20.31
C LEU A 179 -2.24 -19.51 -21.79
N ILE A 180 -2.60 -18.27 -22.07
CA ILE A 180 -2.61 -17.64 -23.40
C ILE A 180 -1.46 -16.62 -23.44
N PRO A 181 -0.26 -17.02 -23.81
CA PRO A 181 0.88 -16.12 -23.91
C PRO A 181 0.77 -15.24 -25.14
N LEU A 182 1.46 -14.11 -25.15
CA LEU A 182 1.64 -13.30 -26.34
C LEU A 182 2.64 -13.98 -27.29
N GLU A 183 2.42 -13.95 -28.60
CA GLU A 183 3.35 -14.52 -29.59
C GLU A 183 4.65 -13.69 -29.71
N GLU A 184 4.58 -12.38 -29.39
CA GLU A 184 5.72 -11.46 -29.42
C GLU A 184 6.24 -11.13 -28.02
N THR A 185 7.45 -10.55 -27.95
CA THR A 185 8.01 -10.06 -26.69
C THR A 185 7.27 -8.81 -26.20
N ALA A 186 6.99 -8.79 -24.91
CA ALA A 186 6.30 -7.69 -24.24
C ALA A 186 7.18 -7.07 -23.15
N TYR A 187 7.92 -6.02 -23.50
CA TYR A 187 8.81 -5.35 -22.55
C TYR A 187 8.06 -4.31 -21.74
N ALA A 188 8.26 -4.35 -20.40
CA ALA A 188 7.85 -3.30 -19.46
C ALA A 188 8.91 -3.12 -18.37
N GLN A 189 8.76 -2.08 -17.55
CA GLN A 189 9.57 -1.92 -16.34
C GLN A 189 8.82 -2.51 -15.15
N PHE A 190 9.35 -3.58 -14.56
CA PHE A 190 8.70 -4.24 -13.43
C PHE A 190 9.69 -4.90 -12.48
N ASN A 191 9.22 -5.24 -11.30
CA ASN A 191 9.91 -6.09 -10.34
C ASN A 191 9.30 -7.49 -10.41
N VAL A 192 10.10 -8.48 -10.80
CA VAL A 192 9.64 -9.87 -11.00
C VAL A 192 8.99 -10.44 -9.74
N THR A 193 9.57 -10.21 -8.57
CA THR A 193 9.05 -10.75 -7.30
C THR A 193 7.67 -10.18 -6.97
N PHE A 194 7.47 -8.88 -7.17
CA PHE A 194 6.18 -8.24 -6.91
C PHE A 194 5.14 -8.62 -7.96
N LEU A 195 5.53 -8.75 -9.23
CA LEU A 195 4.63 -9.25 -10.26
C LEU A 195 4.19 -10.69 -9.97
N ASP A 196 5.12 -11.57 -9.63
CA ASP A 196 4.84 -12.95 -9.20
C ASP A 196 3.83 -12.96 -8.04
N GLU A 197 4.06 -12.12 -7.03
CA GLU A 197 3.21 -12.03 -5.86
C GLU A 197 1.81 -11.52 -6.20
N ALA A 198 1.69 -10.52 -7.07
CA ALA A 198 0.40 -9.98 -7.50
C ALA A 198 -0.43 -11.04 -8.25
N ILE A 199 0.15 -11.69 -9.26
CA ILE A 199 -0.58 -12.68 -10.05
C ILE A 199 -0.90 -13.93 -9.22
N THR A 200 0.00 -14.37 -8.35
CA THR A 200 -0.26 -15.48 -7.40
C THR A 200 -1.46 -15.16 -6.51
N ASN A 201 -1.55 -13.95 -5.95
CA ASN A 201 -2.70 -13.55 -5.12
C ASN A 201 -4.02 -13.54 -5.89
N ILE A 202 -4.01 -13.15 -7.17
CA ILE A 202 -5.22 -13.20 -8.00
C ILE A 202 -5.65 -14.65 -8.27
N VAL A 203 -4.71 -15.53 -8.61
CA VAL A 203 -5.00 -16.96 -8.85
C VAL A 203 -5.47 -17.65 -7.57
N GLU A 204 -4.80 -17.41 -6.43
CA GLU A 204 -5.26 -17.93 -5.13
C GLU A 204 -6.65 -17.41 -4.76
N ASN A 205 -6.95 -16.15 -5.09
CA ASN A 205 -8.28 -15.57 -4.88
C ASN A 205 -9.33 -16.30 -5.72
N ALA A 206 -9.04 -16.62 -6.99
CA ALA A 206 -9.94 -17.41 -7.84
C ALA A 206 -10.20 -18.81 -7.25
N ILE A 207 -9.17 -19.52 -6.78
CA ILE A 207 -9.32 -20.84 -6.15
C ILE A 207 -10.19 -20.77 -4.87
N GLN A 208 -9.97 -19.73 -4.03
CA GLN A 208 -10.63 -19.62 -2.73
C GLN A 208 -12.09 -19.18 -2.83
N HIS A 209 -12.39 -18.31 -3.80
CA HIS A 209 -13.71 -17.63 -3.91
C HIS A 209 -14.53 -18.10 -5.11
N GLY A 210 -13.94 -18.81 -6.06
CA GLY A 210 -14.65 -19.34 -7.24
C GLY A 210 -15.78 -20.32 -6.93
N GLY A 211 -15.74 -20.93 -5.73
CA GLY A 211 -16.81 -21.84 -5.28
C GLY A 211 -16.85 -23.18 -6.01
N SER A 212 -17.95 -23.91 -5.86
CA SER A 212 -18.10 -25.26 -6.42
C SER A 212 -18.31 -25.28 -7.95
N LYS A 213 -18.53 -24.13 -8.58
CA LYS A 213 -18.69 -23.99 -10.02
C LYS A 213 -17.38 -23.72 -10.74
N LEU A 214 -16.32 -23.42 -10.01
CA LEU A 214 -15.02 -23.12 -10.59
C LEU A 214 -14.46 -24.37 -11.27
N SER A 215 -14.29 -24.30 -12.58
CA SER A 215 -13.74 -25.39 -13.38
C SER A 215 -12.50 -24.97 -14.20
N GLU A 216 -12.32 -23.66 -14.44
CA GLU A 216 -11.24 -23.15 -15.28
C GLU A 216 -10.68 -21.82 -14.74
N ILE A 217 -9.33 -21.68 -14.82
CA ILE A 217 -8.62 -20.41 -14.63
C ILE A 217 -7.77 -20.17 -15.87
N ILE A 218 -7.93 -18.98 -16.46
CA ILE A 218 -7.20 -18.55 -17.65
C ILE A 218 -6.30 -17.39 -17.29
N ILE A 219 -5.01 -17.46 -17.63
CA ILE A 219 -4.09 -16.33 -17.62
C ILE A 219 -3.83 -15.92 -19.07
N GLU A 220 -4.03 -14.65 -19.40
CA GLU A 220 -3.81 -14.12 -20.74
C GLU A 220 -2.90 -12.89 -20.67
N VAL A 221 -1.92 -12.80 -21.56
CA VAL A 221 -1.04 -11.63 -21.73
C VAL A 221 -1.42 -10.91 -23.01
N LYS A 222 -1.72 -9.62 -22.89
CA LYS A 222 -2.02 -8.73 -24.02
C LYS A 222 -1.11 -7.51 -23.99
N LYS A 223 -0.95 -6.87 -25.15
CA LYS A 223 -0.20 -5.64 -25.29
C LYS A 223 -0.96 -4.67 -26.17
N ASP A 224 -1.06 -3.44 -25.71
CA ASP A 224 -1.56 -2.33 -26.50
C ASP A 224 -0.48 -1.23 -26.66
N SER A 225 -0.86 -0.02 -27.08
CA SER A 225 0.06 1.10 -27.28
C SER A 225 0.61 1.70 -26.00
N LYS A 226 0.05 1.40 -24.82
CA LYS A 226 0.39 2.02 -23.53
C LYS A 226 0.78 1.01 -22.47
N PHE A 227 0.19 -0.18 -22.51
CA PHE A 227 0.28 -1.17 -21.44
C PHE A 227 0.58 -2.57 -21.96
N VAL A 228 1.30 -3.34 -21.15
CA VAL A 228 1.26 -4.79 -21.15
C VAL A 228 0.29 -5.21 -20.05
N SER A 229 -0.80 -5.85 -20.43
CA SER A 229 -1.89 -6.27 -19.55
C SER A 229 -1.83 -7.76 -19.30
N ILE A 230 -1.87 -8.15 -18.05
CA ILE A 230 -1.97 -9.55 -17.61
C ILE A 230 -3.35 -9.72 -17.01
N SER A 231 -4.20 -10.55 -17.63
CA SER A 231 -5.51 -10.86 -17.07
C SER A 231 -5.55 -12.27 -16.51
N VAL A 232 -6.21 -12.41 -15.36
CA VAL A 232 -6.57 -13.69 -14.76
C VAL A 232 -8.08 -13.76 -14.72
N GLU A 233 -8.66 -14.75 -15.39
CA GLU A 233 -10.09 -14.95 -15.54
C GLU A 233 -10.48 -16.31 -15.00
N ASN A 234 -11.64 -16.41 -14.33
CA ASN A 234 -12.20 -17.65 -13.83
C ASN A 234 -13.71 -17.74 -14.07
N ASP A 235 -14.21 -18.95 -14.24
CA ASP A 235 -15.62 -19.28 -14.51
C ASP A 235 -16.44 -19.60 -13.25
N GLY A 236 -15.87 -19.37 -12.08
CA GLY A 236 -16.51 -19.62 -10.79
C GLY A 236 -17.56 -18.57 -10.41
N ASN A 237 -17.73 -18.35 -9.11
CA ASN A 237 -18.66 -17.35 -8.61
C ASN A 237 -18.29 -15.95 -9.12
N LEU A 238 -19.30 -15.20 -9.56
CA LEU A 238 -19.11 -13.81 -9.98
C LEU A 238 -19.01 -12.89 -8.76
N ILE A 239 -18.20 -11.84 -8.90
CA ILE A 239 -18.18 -10.74 -7.92
C ILE A 239 -19.45 -9.90 -8.14
N GLU A 240 -20.14 -9.53 -7.09
CA GLU A 240 -21.26 -8.62 -7.16
C GLU A 240 -20.80 -7.22 -7.61
N ILE A 241 -21.57 -6.57 -8.48
CA ILE A 241 -21.17 -5.31 -9.14
C ILE A 241 -20.90 -4.20 -8.12
N ASP A 242 -21.67 -4.14 -7.04
CA ASP A 242 -21.49 -3.18 -5.94
C ASP A 242 -20.22 -3.45 -5.10
N GLN A 243 -19.71 -4.68 -5.13
CA GLN A 243 -18.49 -5.08 -4.43
C GLN A 243 -17.20 -4.82 -5.24
N ILE A 244 -17.32 -4.67 -6.57
CA ILE A 244 -16.15 -4.42 -7.45
C ILE A 244 -15.38 -3.17 -7.02
N GLN A 245 -16.07 -2.10 -6.65
CA GLN A 245 -15.42 -0.84 -6.26
C GLN A 245 -14.56 -0.98 -4.99
N ASN A 246 -14.98 -1.84 -4.07
CA ASN A 246 -14.36 -1.99 -2.76
C ASN A 246 -13.48 -3.25 -2.64
N CYS A 247 -13.40 -4.09 -3.69
CA CYS A 247 -12.69 -5.37 -3.62
C CYS A 247 -11.17 -5.22 -3.40
N PHE A 248 -10.62 -4.05 -3.72
CA PHE A 248 -9.21 -3.72 -3.51
C PHE A 248 -8.93 -3.03 -2.17
N GLU A 249 -9.95 -2.73 -1.38
CA GLU A 249 -9.76 -2.17 -0.05
C GLU A 249 -9.22 -3.22 0.93
N ARG A 250 -8.37 -2.78 1.84
CA ARG A 250 -7.79 -3.66 2.86
C ARG A 250 -8.87 -4.19 3.79
N PHE A 251 -8.85 -5.51 4.06
CA PHE A 251 -9.84 -6.20 4.89
C PHE A 251 -11.27 -6.21 4.31
N SER A 252 -11.42 -5.85 3.02
CA SER A 252 -12.68 -6.04 2.32
C SER A 252 -12.91 -7.54 2.10
N GLN A 253 -14.06 -8.03 2.54
CA GLN A 253 -14.48 -9.43 2.34
C GLN A 253 -15.62 -9.46 1.34
N ILE A 254 -15.44 -10.22 0.27
CA ILE A 254 -16.47 -10.45 -0.74
C ILE A 254 -17.19 -11.74 -0.40
N GLY A 255 -18.48 -11.65 -0.01
CA GLY A 255 -19.32 -12.80 0.37
C GLY A 255 -18.97 -13.40 1.74
N GLU A 256 -19.54 -14.58 2.04
CA GLU A 256 -19.34 -15.29 3.31
C GLU A 256 -18.00 -16.04 3.42
N SER A 257 -17.07 -15.81 2.53
CA SER A 257 -15.85 -16.58 2.42
C SER A 257 -14.76 -16.12 3.40
N ALA A 258 -14.04 -17.09 3.96
CA ALA A 258 -13.07 -16.95 5.06
C ALA A 258 -11.70 -16.35 4.65
N GLY A 259 -11.66 -15.34 3.80
CA GLY A 259 -10.43 -14.65 3.43
C GLY A 259 -10.14 -13.45 4.35
N ALA A 260 -8.86 -13.07 4.51
CA ALA A 260 -8.48 -11.90 5.31
C ALA A 260 -8.74 -10.55 4.60
N GLY A 261 -9.12 -10.56 3.30
CA GLY A 261 -9.32 -9.35 2.51
C GLY A 261 -8.05 -8.53 2.27
N LEU A 262 -6.88 -9.19 2.25
CA LEU A 262 -5.59 -8.53 2.02
C LEU A 262 -4.98 -8.84 0.67
N GLY A 263 -5.37 -9.94 0.01
CA GLY A 263 -4.77 -10.38 -1.25
C GLY A 263 -4.94 -9.37 -2.38
N LEU A 264 -6.17 -8.92 -2.65
CA LEU A 264 -6.45 -7.94 -3.71
C LEU A 264 -5.95 -6.53 -3.34
N ALA A 265 -5.96 -6.16 -2.05
CA ALA A 265 -5.34 -4.92 -1.59
C ALA A 265 -3.82 -4.91 -1.86
N LEU A 266 -3.15 -6.06 -1.68
CA LEU A 266 -1.74 -6.21 -2.01
C LEU A 266 -1.51 -6.07 -3.52
N VAL A 267 -2.37 -6.66 -4.35
CA VAL A 267 -2.30 -6.51 -5.83
C VAL A 267 -2.43 -5.05 -6.24
N TYR A 268 -3.36 -4.31 -5.62
CA TYR A 268 -3.53 -2.88 -5.88
C TYR A 268 -2.27 -2.07 -5.53
N GLU A 269 -1.70 -2.27 -4.34
CA GLU A 269 -0.47 -1.59 -3.93
C GLU A 269 0.71 -1.91 -4.86
N ILE A 270 0.81 -3.17 -5.31
CA ILE A 270 1.84 -3.56 -6.28
C ILE A 270 1.62 -2.86 -7.63
N ALA A 271 0.37 -2.74 -8.11
CA ALA A 271 0.07 -2.05 -9.36
C ALA A 271 0.45 -0.56 -9.28
N GLU A 272 0.09 0.13 -8.20
CA GLU A 272 0.49 1.52 -7.95
C GLU A 272 2.02 1.70 -7.94
N LEU A 273 2.76 0.79 -7.29
CA LEU A 273 4.23 0.83 -7.27
C LEU A 273 4.87 0.69 -8.66
N HIS A 274 4.18 0.04 -9.58
CA HIS A 274 4.60 -0.08 -10.98
C HIS A 274 4.10 1.07 -11.86
N SER A 275 3.44 2.10 -11.28
CA SER A 275 2.75 3.15 -12.03
C SER A 275 1.74 2.61 -13.04
N GLY A 276 1.22 1.43 -12.74
CA GLY A 276 0.25 0.70 -13.53
C GLY A 276 -1.16 0.81 -12.95
N GLY A 277 -1.94 -0.24 -13.13
CA GLY A 277 -3.30 -0.31 -12.60
C GLY A 277 -3.81 -1.73 -12.47
N ILE A 278 -4.89 -1.90 -11.72
CA ILE A 278 -5.64 -3.15 -11.61
C ILE A 278 -7.13 -2.87 -11.81
N LYS A 279 -7.80 -3.71 -12.56
CA LYS A 279 -9.24 -3.63 -12.81
C LYS A 279 -9.88 -4.96 -12.51
N ALA A 280 -11.13 -4.92 -12.07
CA ALA A 280 -11.98 -6.10 -11.89
C ALA A 280 -13.23 -5.99 -12.75
N GLU A 281 -13.60 -7.09 -13.38
CA GLU A 281 -14.82 -7.26 -14.19
C GLU A 281 -15.53 -8.52 -13.70
N ALA A 282 -16.86 -8.49 -13.69
CA ALA A 282 -17.67 -9.59 -13.16
C ALA A 282 -18.48 -10.35 -14.22
N ILE A 283 -18.61 -9.84 -15.43
CA ILE A 283 -19.49 -10.40 -16.48
C ILE A 283 -18.74 -10.49 -17.81
N PRO A 284 -18.78 -11.63 -18.52
CA PRO A 284 -19.51 -12.88 -18.20
C PRO A 284 -18.80 -13.77 -17.17
N ARG A 285 -17.55 -13.52 -16.87
CA ARG A 285 -16.68 -14.23 -15.92
C ARG A 285 -16.01 -13.23 -14.98
N THR A 286 -15.57 -13.67 -13.81
CA THR A 286 -14.74 -12.84 -12.95
C THR A 286 -13.36 -12.71 -13.57
N LYS A 287 -12.94 -11.48 -13.84
CA LYS A 287 -11.66 -11.16 -14.49
C LYS A 287 -10.94 -10.03 -13.78
N PHE A 288 -9.69 -10.23 -13.47
CA PHE A 288 -8.78 -9.20 -12.96
C PHE A 288 -7.72 -8.91 -14.01
N THR A 289 -7.52 -7.64 -14.33
CA THR A 289 -6.54 -7.19 -15.33
C THR A 289 -5.51 -6.29 -14.68
N PHE A 290 -4.26 -6.73 -14.65
CA PHE A 290 -3.10 -6.02 -14.12
C PHE A 290 -2.35 -5.35 -15.29
N ASP A 291 -2.29 -4.02 -15.28
CA ASP A 291 -1.69 -3.20 -16.35
C ASP A 291 -0.29 -2.72 -15.95
N LEU A 292 0.72 -2.98 -16.77
CA LEU A 292 2.08 -2.48 -16.65
C LEU A 292 2.36 -1.47 -17.76
N PRO A 293 2.77 -0.24 -17.48
CA PRO A 293 3.16 0.71 -18.51
C PRO A 293 4.45 0.27 -19.21
N HIS A 294 4.57 0.63 -20.51
CA HIS A 294 5.74 0.29 -21.34
C HIS A 294 7.02 0.99 -20.91
#